data_741a5c2afcd2409d0d37b36432aea0f5
#
_entry.id   741a5c2afcd2409d0d37b36432aea0f5
#
_cell.length_a   1.000
_cell.length_b   1.000
_cell.length_c   1.000
_cell.angle_alpha   90.00
_cell.angle_beta   90.00
_cell.angle_gamma   90.00
#
_symmetry.space_group_name_H-M   'P 1'
#
loop_
_entity.id
_entity.type
_entity.pdbx_description
1 polymer ?
#
loop_
_entity_poly.entity_id
_entity_poly.type
_entity_poly.pdbx_seq_one_letter_code
_entity_poly.pdbx_strand_id
1 'polypeptide(L)'
;MGIVLGIDIGSSATKIVAMDESKTILNSLKVSASDPVTAMYGAVGKILCEERMQIADVEAVMLTGMGASYVEGDVYGLPTTKVTEFDALGTGGLYLTGLEETVVGSIGTGTVFVHAGPDGIQHIGGSAVGGGTLVGLSSRLFGIRDVEVIADMAEQGNLKNVDWGIAELSRAQMETLPDYATSSNLGKMKSTATDEDVALGLMNMIFQTAGTLAVFACRNVNLKKAVIGGSTATLNQA
;
A
#
# COMPACT_ATOMS: atom_id res chain seq x y z
N MET A 1 15.45 28.37 0.23
CA MET A 1 15.00 27.15 -0.53
C MET A 1 14.03 26.44 0.41
N GLY A 2 12.73 26.64 0.19
CA GLY A 2 11.71 26.13 1.10
C GLY A 2 11.47 24.64 0.85
N ILE A 3 11.74 23.80 1.84
CA ILE A 3 11.50 22.35 1.78
C ILE A 3 10.20 22.05 2.50
N VAL A 4 9.35 21.24 1.90
CA VAL A 4 8.16 20.69 2.53
C VAL A 4 8.39 19.21 2.85
N LEU A 5 8.11 18.82 4.09
CA LEU A 5 8.12 17.43 4.50
C LEU A 5 6.69 16.88 4.49
N GLY A 6 6.47 15.80 3.72
CA GLY A 6 5.25 15.01 3.77
C GLY A 6 5.47 13.78 4.66
N ILE A 7 4.63 13.57 5.67
CA ILE A 7 4.79 12.47 6.64
C ILE A 7 3.48 11.69 6.75
N ASP A 8 3.56 10.39 6.44
CA ASP A 8 2.48 9.42 6.68
C ASP A 8 2.81 8.56 7.89
N ILE A 9 2.10 8.75 8.99
CA ILE A 9 2.24 7.94 10.20
C ILE A 9 1.24 6.77 10.12
N GLY A 10 1.67 5.71 9.44
CA GLY A 10 0.88 4.50 9.30
C GLY A 10 0.92 3.61 10.56
N SER A 11 0.09 2.57 10.57
CA SER A 11 0.00 1.61 11.69
C SER A 11 1.24 0.71 11.84
N SER A 12 2.00 0.50 10.77
CA SER A 12 3.18 -0.41 10.77
C SER A 12 4.50 0.32 10.53
N ALA A 13 4.46 1.50 9.92
CA ALA A 13 5.65 2.30 9.64
C ALA A 13 5.27 3.75 9.36
N THR A 14 6.20 4.65 9.65
CA THR A 14 6.15 6.05 9.23
C THR A 14 6.93 6.21 7.93
N LYS A 15 6.33 6.87 6.96
CA LYS A 15 6.97 7.23 5.70
C LYS A 15 7.12 8.74 5.65
N ILE A 16 8.25 9.21 5.14
CA ILE A 16 8.54 10.63 4.99
C ILE A 16 9.10 10.91 3.61
N VAL A 17 8.70 12.02 3.04
CA VAL A 17 9.22 12.54 1.78
C VAL A 17 9.63 14.00 1.96
N ALA A 18 10.78 14.37 1.43
CA ALA A 18 11.20 15.77 1.31
C ALA A 18 11.01 16.24 -0.13
N MET A 19 10.39 17.40 -0.29
CA MET A 19 10.09 18.00 -1.60
C MET A 19 10.52 19.47 -1.59
N ASP A 20 11.13 19.91 -2.70
CA ASP A 20 11.53 21.31 -2.87
C ASP A 20 10.40 22.20 -3.43
N GLU A 21 10.65 23.48 -3.54
CA GLU A 21 9.71 24.49 -4.08
C GLU A 21 9.30 24.19 -5.55
N SER A 22 10.14 23.49 -6.30
CA SER A 22 9.85 23.06 -7.68
C SER A 22 8.97 21.83 -7.73
N LYS A 23 8.56 21.31 -6.57
CA LYS A 23 7.83 20.05 -6.37
C LYS A 23 8.64 18.80 -6.76
N THR A 24 9.97 18.89 -6.76
CA THR A 24 10.83 17.73 -6.96
C THR A 24 11.01 16.97 -5.65
N ILE A 25 10.82 15.66 -5.69
CA ILE A 25 11.13 14.78 -4.55
C ILE A 25 12.64 14.69 -4.42
N LEU A 26 13.17 15.13 -3.27
CA LEU A 26 14.59 15.06 -2.96
C LEU A 26 14.96 13.69 -2.40
N ASN A 27 14.17 13.19 -1.46
CA ASN A 27 14.37 11.88 -0.84
C ASN A 27 13.06 11.37 -0.23
N SER A 28 12.99 10.06 -0.01
CA SER A 28 11.90 9.42 0.72
C SER A 28 12.44 8.27 1.59
N LEU A 29 11.91 8.15 2.81
CA LEU A 29 12.33 7.15 3.77
C LEU A 29 11.13 6.41 4.38
N LYS A 30 11.37 5.17 4.80
CA LYS A 30 10.45 4.39 5.64
C LYS A 30 11.15 4.08 6.96
N VAL A 31 10.50 4.38 8.07
CA VAL A 31 11.00 4.11 9.43
C VAL A 31 9.96 3.30 10.18
N SER A 32 10.39 2.22 10.82
CA SER A 32 9.54 1.39 11.66
C SER A 32 9.99 1.54 13.11
N ALA A 33 9.06 1.84 14.00
CA ALA A 33 9.24 1.84 15.45
C ALA A 33 7.92 1.46 16.12
N SER A 34 7.99 0.99 17.34
CA SER A 34 6.81 0.58 18.13
C SER A 34 5.92 1.76 18.52
N ASP A 35 6.51 2.96 18.65
CA ASP A 35 5.81 4.19 18.95
C ASP A 35 5.73 5.11 17.72
N PRO A 36 4.51 5.45 17.25
CA PRO A 36 4.32 6.27 16.04
C PRO A 36 4.95 7.67 16.13
N VAL A 37 4.88 8.30 17.29
CA VAL A 37 5.43 9.65 17.51
C VAL A 37 6.95 9.61 17.46
N THR A 38 7.57 8.64 18.14
CA THR A 38 9.02 8.42 18.08
C THR A 38 9.48 8.11 16.66
N ALA A 39 8.72 7.27 15.91
CA ALA A 39 9.00 6.95 14.51
C ALA A 39 9.00 8.21 13.63
N MET A 40 8.01 9.10 13.84
CA MET A 40 7.90 10.35 13.10
C MET A 40 9.11 11.27 13.37
N TYR A 41 9.43 11.55 14.63
CA TYR A 41 10.57 12.39 14.96
C TYR A 41 11.90 11.80 14.49
N GLY A 42 12.04 10.47 14.59
CA GLY A 42 13.19 9.75 14.05
C GLY A 42 13.30 9.86 12.53
N ALA A 43 12.18 9.78 11.81
CA ALA A 43 12.14 9.92 10.36
C ALA A 43 12.58 11.32 9.91
N VAL A 44 12.08 12.37 10.59
CA VAL A 44 12.52 13.75 10.32
C VAL A 44 14.02 13.91 10.54
N GLY A 45 14.53 13.48 11.70
CA GLY A 45 15.98 13.55 11.98
C GLY A 45 16.81 12.80 10.95
N LYS A 46 16.35 11.62 10.52
CA LYS A 46 17.04 10.79 9.54
C LYS A 46 17.10 11.44 8.15
N ILE A 47 15.96 11.96 7.63
CA ILE A 47 15.94 12.57 6.29
C ILE A 47 16.78 13.86 6.26
N LEU A 48 16.75 14.67 7.33
CA LEU A 48 17.59 15.85 7.43
C LEU A 48 19.10 15.49 7.42
N CYS A 49 19.47 14.40 8.11
CA CYS A 49 20.86 13.94 8.14
C CYS A 49 21.30 13.41 6.77
N GLU A 50 20.50 12.59 6.12
CA GLU A 50 20.84 11.98 4.81
C GLU A 50 20.99 13.05 3.71
N GLU A 51 20.10 14.05 3.70
CA GLU A 51 20.12 15.15 2.73
C GLU A 51 21.04 16.31 3.15
N ARG A 52 21.70 16.22 4.30
CA ARG A 52 22.55 17.29 4.87
C ARG A 52 21.82 18.62 5.04
N MET A 53 20.52 18.54 5.32
CA MET A 53 19.65 19.69 5.58
C MET A 53 19.63 20.05 7.06
N GLN A 54 19.29 21.30 7.34
CA GLN A 54 18.98 21.76 8.69
C GLN A 54 17.48 21.93 8.85
N ILE A 55 17.01 21.92 10.09
CA ILE A 55 15.59 22.16 10.38
C ILE A 55 15.11 23.53 9.86
N ALA A 56 16.01 24.52 9.80
CA ALA A 56 15.72 25.85 9.27
C ALA A 56 15.50 25.89 7.74
N ASP A 57 15.88 24.83 7.02
CA ASP A 57 15.63 24.71 5.58
C ASP A 57 14.20 24.24 5.30
N VAL A 58 13.51 23.71 6.33
CA VAL A 58 12.15 23.19 6.22
C VAL A 58 11.14 24.31 6.47
N GLU A 59 10.28 24.56 5.51
CA GLU A 59 9.25 25.59 5.55
C GLU A 59 7.94 25.10 6.20
N ALA A 60 7.56 23.84 5.93
CA ALA A 60 6.30 23.26 6.43
C ALA A 60 6.34 21.73 6.50
N VAL A 61 5.44 21.21 7.33
CA VAL A 61 5.17 19.78 7.46
C VAL A 61 3.72 19.50 7.08
N MET A 62 3.52 18.54 6.15
CA MET A 62 2.21 17.98 5.83
C MET A 62 2.10 16.60 6.48
N LEU A 63 1.15 16.43 7.38
CA LEU A 63 1.02 15.24 8.21
C LEU A 63 -0.25 14.47 7.89
N THR A 64 -0.12 13.16 7.67
CA THR A 64 -1.24 12.26 7.38
C THR A 64 -1.08 10.90 8.06
N GLY A 65 -2.02 10.01 7.83
CA GLY A 65 -2.07 8.67 8.39
C GLY A 65 -2.77 8.60 9.76
N MET A 66 -3.13 7.40 10.18
CA MET A 66 -3.86 7.17 11.44
C MET A 66 -3.11 7.69 12.67
N GLY A 67 -1.77 7.55 12.68
CA GLY A 67 -0.92 8.02 13.77
C GLY A 67 -0.80 9.55 13.87
N ALA A 68 -1.20 10.30 12.84
CA ALA A 68 -1.21 11.77 12.89
C ALA A 68 -2.15 12.33 13.98
N SER A 69 -3.11 11.54 14.46
CA SER A 69 -4.00 11.90 15.57
C SER A 69 -3.27 12.03 16.90
N TYR A 70 -2.13 11.35 17.09
CA TYR A 70 -1.32 11.41 18.32
C TYR A 70 -0.35 12.59 18.36
N VAL A 71 -0.21 13.33 17.25
CA VAL A 71 0.67 14.48 17.17
C VAL A 71 -0.13 15.75 17.46
N GLU A 72 0.24 16.46 18.54
CA GLU A 72 -0.36 17.72 18.91
C GLU A 72 0.60 18.88 18.58
N GLY A 73 0.06 19.96 18.01
CA GLY A 73 0.83 21.14 17.64
C GLY A 73 1.80 20.94 16.48
N ASP A 74 2.78 21.82 16.40
CA ASP A 74 3.73 21.90 15.32
C ASP A 74 4.91 20.93 15.51
N VAL A 75 5.28 20.19 14.47
CA VAL A 75 6.43 19.27 14.49
C VAL A 75 7.73 20.08 14.47
N TYR A 76 8.53 19.97 15.51
CA TYR A 76 9.75 20.78 15.74
C TYR A 76 9.51 22.29 15.69
N GLY A 77 8.27 22.76 15.95
CA GLY A 77 7.91 24.18 15.83
C GLY A 77 7.75 24.66 14.39
N LEU A 78 7.74 23.77 13.42
CA LEU A 78 7.48 24.06 12.01
C LEU A 78 5.97 24.12 11.73
N PRO A 79 5.47 25.03 10.89
CA PRO A 79 4.08 25.06 10.48
C PRO A 79 3.61 23.67 10.01
N THR A 80 2.70 23.07 10.76
CA THR A 80 2.25 21.68 10.52
C THR A 80 0.77 21.65 10.16
N THR A 81 0.46 21.12 8.97
CA THR A 81 -0.91 20.94 8.49
C THR A 81 -1.25 19.45 8.40
N LYS A 82 -2.37 19.06 9.01
CA LYS A 82 -2.90 17.70 8.87
C LYS A 82 -3.78 17.62 7.62
N VAL A 83 -3.50 16.62 6.79
CA VAL A 83 -4.28 16.30 5.59
C VAL A 83 -4.90 14.91 5.73
N THR A 84 -6.01 14.66 5.07
CA THR A 84 -6.62 13.33 5.11
C THR A 84 -5.76 12.31 4.36
N GLU A 85 -5.79 11.06 4.78
CA GLU A 85 -5.08 9.97 4.09
C GLU A 85 -5.56 9.82 2.65
N PHE A 86 -6.85 10.07 2.40
CA PHE A 86 -7.42 10.00 1.06
C PHE A 86 -6.92 11.10 0.15
N ASP A 87 -6.83 12.34 0.64
CA ASP A 87 -6.30 13.48 -0.12
C ASP A 87 -4.81 13.26 -0.44
N ALA A 88 -4.04 12.79 0.54
CA ALA A 88 -2.63 12.49 0.34
C ALA A 88 -2.44 11.37 -0.70
N LEU A 89 -3.25 10.30 -0.63
CA LEU A 89 -3.21 9.17 -1.56
C LEU A 89 -3.55 9.61 -2.98
N GLY A 90 -4.69 10.28 -3.15
CA GLY A 90 -5.17 10.71 -4.47
C GLY A 90 -4.24 11.71 -5.13
N THR A 91 -3.82 12.74 -4.38
CA THR A 91 -2.88 13.76 -4.87
C THR A 91 -1.53 13.16 -5.24
N GLY A 92 -1.00 12.26 -4.38
CA GLY A 92 0.25 11.55 -4.64
C GLY A 92 0.18 10.68 -5.91
N GLY A 93 -0.94 9.98 -6.12
CA GLY A 93 -1.16 9.18 -7.31
C GLY A 93 -1.20 10.01 -8.60
N LEU A 94 -1.89 11.14 -8.61
CA LEU A 94 -1.90 12.08 -9.74
C LEU A 94 -0.52 12.66 -10.00
N TYR A 95 0.17 13.10 -8.93
CA TYR A 95 1.50 13.68 -9.02
C TYR A 95 2.52 12.70 -9.64
N LEU A 96 2.59 11.47 -9.12
CA LEU A 96 3.58 10.49 -9.57
C LEU A 96 3.33 9.97 -10.99
N THR A 97 2.10 10.00 -11.46
CA THR A 97 1.73 9.45 -12.77
C THR A 97 1.55 10.51 -13.85
N GLY A 98 1.37 11.77 -13.46
CA GLY A 98 1.02 12.86 -14.38
C GLY A 98 -0.38 12.72 -14.99
N LEU A 99 -1.23 11.84 -14.46
CA LEU A 99 -2.61 11.70 -14.92
C LEU A 99 -3.46 12.84 -14.35
N GLU A 100 -4.40 13.33 -15.15
CA GLU A 100 -5.37 14.35 -14.72
C GLU A 100 -6.50 13.75 -13.90
N GLU A 101 -6.82 12.46 -14.15
CA GLU A 101 -7.88 11.74 -13.48
C GLU A 101 -7.60 10.23 -13.45
N THR A 102 -7.80 9.59 -12.30
CA THR A 102 -7.61 8.13 -12.15
C THR A 102 -8.25 7.60 -10.87
N VAL A 103 -8.40 6.28 -10.79
CA VAL A 103 -8.59 5.58 -9.53
C VAL A 103 -7.22 5.31 -8.91
N VAL A 104 -7.02 5.70 -7.66
CA VAL A 104 -5.81 5.37 -6.90
C VAL A 104 -6.16 4.37 -5.82
N GLY A 105 -5.52 3.21 -5.83
CA GLY A 105 -5.64 2.17 -4.83
C GLY A 105 -4.38 2.07 -3.98
N SER A 106 -4.54 1.87 -2.69
CA SER A 106 -3.44 1.59 -1.76
C SER A 106 -3.68 0.26 -1.07
N ILE A 107 -2.72 -0.68 -1.21
CA ILE A 107 -2.68 -1.94 -0.48
C ILE A 107 -1.68 -1.79 0.66
N GLY A 108 -2.19 -1.29 1.80
CA GLY A 108 -1.46 -1.16 3.05
C GLY A 108 -1.86 -2.26 4.04
N THR A 109 -2.20 -1.90 5.28
CA THR A 109 -2.78 -2.83 6.28
C THR A 109 -4.09 -3.43 5.78
N GLY A 110 -4.98 -2.60 5.23
CA GLY A 110 -6.12 -2.97 4.39
C GLY A 110 -5.92 -2.46 2.97
N THR A 111 -7.00 -2.41 2.19
CA THR A 111 -7.01 -1.88 0.82
C THR A 111 -8.03 -0.77 0.72
N VAL A 112 -7.66 0.38 0.13
CA VAL A 112 -8.53 1.52 -0.06
C VAL A 112 -8.43 2.03 -1.50
N PHE A 113 -9.53 2.56 -2.02
CA PHE A 113 -9.60 3.17 -3.34
C PHE A 113 -10.19 4.58 -3.24
N VAL A 114 -9.54 5.51 -3.91
CA VAL A 114 -10.04 6.88 -4.11
C VAL A 114 -10.16 7.18 -5.61
N HIS A 115 -11.15 7.96 -5.96
CA HIS A 115 -11.20 8.63 -7.26
C HIS A 115 -10.49 9.98 -7.09
N ALA A 116 -9.52 10.24 -7.93
CA ALA A 116 -8.74 11.48 -7.93
C ALA A 116 -8.88 12.15 -9.29
N GLY A 117 -9.30 13.41 -9.34
CA GLY A 117 -9.53 14.13 -10.58
C GLY A 117 -9.79 15.62 -10.37
N PRO A 118 -10.28 16.33 -11.41
CA PRO A 118 -10.48 17.78 -11.38
C PRO A 118 -11.44 18.26 -10.29
N ASP A 119 -12.43 17.43 -9.93
CA ASP A 119 -13.43 17.73 -8.90
C ASP A 119 -12.94 17.44 -7.48
N GLY A 120 -11.67 17.02 -7.32
CA GLY A 120 -11.05 16.69 -6.05
C GLY A 120 -10.84 15.19 -5.85
N ILE A 121 -10.70 14.80 -4.57
CA ILE A 121 -10.43 13.42 -4.16
C ILE A 121 -11.67 12.87 -3.44
N GLN A 122 -12.17 11.72 -3.90
CA GLN A 122 -13.32 11.06 -3.31
C GLN A 122 -12.98 9.62 -2.91
N HIS A 123 -13.22 9.25 -1.66
CA HIS A 123 -13.18 7.84 -1.24
C HIS A 123 -14.31 7.06 -1.91
N ILE A 124 -13.99 5.98 -2.62
CA ILE A 124 -14.97 5.20 -3.41
C ILE A 124 -15.08 3.75 -2.94
N GLY A 125 -14.30 3.32 -1.96
CA GLY A 125 -14.43 2.00 -1.36
C GLY A 125 -13.11 1.41 -0.89
N GLY A 126 -13.19 0.17 -0.45
CA GLY A 126 -12.02 -0.56 0.05
C GLY A 126 -12.38 -1.90 0.66
N SER A 127 -11.41 -2.52 1.30
CA SER A 127 -11.55 -3.80 2.00
C SER A 127 -10.62 -3.85 3.20
N ALA A 128 -11.02 -4.56 4.25
CA ALA A 128 -10.12 -4.90 5.35
C ALA A 128 -9.07 -5.97 4.97
N VAL A 129 -9.13 -6.52 3.75
CA VAL A 129 -8.14 -7.46 3.23
C VAL A 129 -6.94 -6.69 2.68
N GLY A 130 -5.75 -6.99 3.18
CA GLY A 130 -4.49 -6.33 2.80
C GLY A 130 -3.29 -6.95 3.51
N GLY A 131 -2.21 -6.19 3.65
CA GLY A 131 -0.99 -6.63 4.32
C GLY A 131 -1.19 -7.04 5.77
N GLY A 132 -2.12 -6.40 6.49
CA GLY A 132 -2.49 -6.84 7.83
C GLY A 132 -3.08 -8.24 7.85
N THR A 133 -3.89 -8.59 6.86
CA THR A 133 -4.43 -9.94 6.68
C THR A 133 -3.30 -10.94 6.40
N LEU A 134 -2.36 -10.58 5.51
CA LEU A 134 -1.19 -11.41 5.20
C LEU A 134 -0.39 -11.72 6.48
N VAL A 135 0.01 -10.67 7.21
CA VAL A 135 0.80 -10.80 8.44
C VAL A 135 0.06 -11.63 9.51
N GLY A 136 -1.25 -11.38 9.68
CA GLY A 136 -2.06 -12.07 10.68
C GLY A 136 -2.19 -13.57 10.40
N LEU A 137 -2.49 -13.93 9.16
CA LEU A 137 -2.63 -15.33 8.74
C LEU A 137 -1.28 -16.04 8.72
N SER A 138 -0.23 -15.43 8.16
CA SER A 138 1.10 -16.02 8.13
C SER A 138 1.68 -16.23 9.54
N SER A 139 1.46 -15.27 10.46
CA SER A 139 1.82 -15.42 11.87
C SER A 139 1.14 -16.63 12.51
N ARG A 140 -0.12 -16.88 12.17
CA ARG A 140 -0.87 -18.01 12.73
C ARG A 140 -0.50 -19.34 12.11
N LEU A 141 -0.24 -19.36 10.80
CA LEU A 141 0.01 -20.60 10.03
C LEU A 141 1.47 -21.04 10.09
N PHE A 142 2.41 -20.10 9.95
CA PHE A 142 3.85 -20.38 9.84
C PHE A 142 4.67 -19.85 11.01
N GLY A 143 4.09 -19.01 11.91
CA GLY A 143 4.84 -18.29 12.92
C GLY A 143 5.65 -17.10 12.37
N ILE A 144 5.46 -16.71 11.11
CA ILE A 144 6.23 -15.67 10.41
C ILE A 144 5.38 -14.40 10.28
N ARG A 145 5.98 -13.25 10.62
CA ARG A 145 5.34 -11.92 10.54
C ARG A 145 6.05 -10.99 9.55
N ASP A 146 7.25 -11.35 9.13
CA ASP A 146 8.03 -10.58 8.18
C ASP A 146 7.47 -10.80 6.77
N VAL A 147 6.98 -9.71 6.16
CA VAL A 147 6.30 -9.77 4.85
C VAL A 147 7.28 -10.07 3.71
N GLU A 148 8.55 -9.70 3.84
CA GLU A 148 9.58 -9.99 2.84
C GLU A 148 9.87 -11.50 2.84
N VAL A 149 10.02 -12.10 4.02
CA VAL A 149 10.19 -13.56 4.15
C VAL A 149 8.97 -14.31 3.59
N ILE A 150 7.74 -13.81 3.85
CA ILE A 150 6.52 -14.41 3.31
C ILE A 150 6.50 -14.31 1.78
N ALA A 151 6.95 -13.20 1.22
CA ALA A 151 7.03 -13.00 -0.22
C ALA A 151 8.07 -13.95 -0.86
N ASP A 152 9.25 -14.10 -0.26
CA ASP A 152 10.29 -15.04 -0.71
C ASP A 152 9.79 -16.49 -0.67
N MET A 153 9.04 -16.88 0.35
CA MET A 153 8.38 -18.19 0.41
C MET A 153 7.38 -18.36 -0.74
N ALA A 154 6.56 -17.34 -0.98
CA ALA A 154 5.54 -17.40 -2.03
C ALA A 154 6.14 -17.59 -3.43
N GLU A 155 7.34 -17.07 -3.70
CA GLU A 155 8.05 -17.29 -4.98
C GLU A 155 8.37 -18.77 -5.24
N GLN A 156 8.50 -19.57 -4.20
CA GLN A 156 8.77 -20.99 -4.30
C GLN A 156 7.48 -21.84 -4.34
N GLY A 157 6.32 -21.21 -4.15
CA GLY A 157 5.03 -21.88 -4.05
C GLY A 157 4.41 -22.26 -5.39
N ASN A 158 3.41 -23.12 -5.32
CA ASN A 158 2.60 -23.54 -6.48
C ASN A 158 1.11 -23.44 -6.17
N LEU A 159 0.41 -22.47 -6.76
CA LEU A 159 -1.03 -22.24 -6.58
C LEU A 159 -1.88 -23.49 -6.85
N LYS A 160 -1.47 -24.39 -7.75
CA LYS A 160 -2.19 -25.62 -8.07
C LYS A 160 -2.32 -26.58 -6.89
N ASN A 161 -1.61 -26.34 -5.78
CA ASN A 161 -1.70 -27.14 -4.57
C ASN A 161 -2.71 -26.58 -3.57
N VAL A 162 -3.07 -25.30 -3.68
CA VAL A 162 -3.93 -24.61 -2.70
C VAL A 162 -5.18 -23.97 -3.30
N ASP A 163 -5.12 -23.50 -4.56
CA ASP A 163 -6.22 -22.82 -5.23
C ASP A 163 -6.92 -23.72 -6.25
N TRP A 164 -8.22 -23.53 -6.43
CA TRP A 164 -8.95 -24.04 -7.58
C TRP A 164 -8.83 -23.06 -8.76
N GLY A 165 -8.20 -23.50 -9.85
CA GLY A 165 -8.23 -22.79 -11.12
C GLY A 165 -9.53 -23.04 -11.89
N ILE A 166 -9.98 -22.08 -12.69
CA ILE A 166 -11.18 -22.23 -13.54
C ILE A 166 -11.02 -23.40 -14.52
N ALA A 167 -9.86 -23.52 -15.15
CA ALA A 167 -9.57 -24.62 -16.07
C ALA A 167 -9.62 -26.02 -15.44
N GLU A 168 -9.49 -26.14 -14.13
CA GLU A 168 -9.60 -27.41 -13.41
C GLU A 168 -11.06 -27.79 -13.11
N LEU A 169 -11.95 -26.81 -13.00
CA LEU A 169 -13.35 -27.00 -12.64
C LEU A 169 -14.28 -27.09 -13.84
N SER A 170 -13.89 -26.59 -14.99
CA SER A 170 -14.69 -26.59 -16.21
C SER A 170 -13.91 -27.18 -17.37
N ARG A 171 -14.57 -28.12 -18.11
CA ARG A 171 -14.05 -28.60 -19.40
C ARG A 171 -14.41 -27.66 -20.55
N ALA A 172 -15.34 -26.74 -20.34
CA ALA A 172 -15.71 -25.75 -21.31
C ALA A 172 -14.82 -24.50 -21.12
N GLN A 173 -14.19 -24.07 -22.20
CA GLN A 173 -13.45 -22.81 -22.21
C GLN A 173 -14.44 -21.66 -21.95
N MET A 174 -14.21 -20.88 -20.92
CA MET A 174 -15.02 -19.69 -20.64
C MET A 174 -14.47 -18.50 -21.44
N GLU A 175 -15.22 -18.05 -22.44
CA GLU A 175 -14.81 -16.96 -23.33
C GLU A 175 -14.43 -15.65 -22.60
N THR A 176 -14.94 -15.47 -21.39
CA THR A 176 -14.79 -14.23 -20.62
C THR A 176 -13.73 -14.28 -19.52
N LEU A 177 -13.18 -15.47 -19.23
CA LEU A 177 -12.19 -15.65 -18.16
C LEU A 177 -10.96 -16.38 -18.68
N PRO A 178 -9.75 -15.90 -18.34
CA PRO A 178 -8.53 -16.61 -18.73
C PRO A 178 -8.38 -17.94 -17.96
N ASP A 179 -7.74 -18.91 -18.58
CA ASP A 179 -7.55 -20.26 -18.01
C ASP A 179 -6.77 -20.24 -16.67
N TYR A 180 -5.96 -19.22 -16.43
CA TYR A 180 -5.22 -19.03 -15.19
C TYR A 180 -6.05 -18.39 -14.06
N ALA A 181 -7.30 -18.00 -14.33
CA ALA A 181 -8.12 -17.36 -13.30
C ALA A 181 -8.42 -18.33 -12.16
N THR A 182 -8.30 -17.81 -10.93
CA THR A 182 -8.65 -18.55 -9.72
C THR A 182 -10.16 -18.54 -9.51
N SER A 183 -10.75 -19.71 -9.29
CA SER A 183 -12.16 -19.87 -8.94
C SER A 183 -12.38 -19.84 -7.42
N SER A 184 -11.43 -20.37 -6.65
CA SER A 184 -11.50 -20.38 -5.19
C SER A 184 -10.11 -20.31 -4.59
N ASN A 185 -9.80 -19.19 -3.93
CA ASN A 185 -8.56 -19.06 -3.18
C ASN A 185 -8.56 -20.02 -1.99
N LEU A 186 -7.46 -20.75 -1.82
CA LEU A 186 -7.22 -21.73 -0.75
C LEU A 186 -8.27 -22.86 -0.68
N GLY A 187 -9.19 -22.92 -1.63
CA GLY A 187 -10.31 -23.90 -1.61
C GLY A 187 -9.91 -25.34 -1.94
N LYS A 188 -8.75 -25.54 -2.57
CA LYS A 188 -8.25 -26.87 -2.94
C LYS A 188 -7.40 -27.49 -1.83
N MET A 189 -6.60 -26.74 -1.15
CA MET A 189 -5.71 -27.08 -0.04
C MET A 189 -5.38 -28.58 0.06
N LYS A 190 -4.46 -29.05 -0.79
CA LYS A 190 -4.03 -30.45 -0.75
C LYS A 190 -3.33 -30.77 0.57
N SER A 191 -3.44 -32.01 1.04
CA SER A 191 -2.72 -32.49 2.22
C SER A 191 -1.19 -32.49 2.06
N THR A 192 -0.70 -32.37 0.83
CA THR A 192 0.73 -32.28 0.48
C THR A 192 1.18 -30.86 0.18
N ALA A 193 0.30 -29.84 0.37
CA ALA A 193 0.67 -28.45 0.19
C ALA A 193 1.74 -28.04 1.22
N THR A 194 2.76 -27.34 0.76
CA THR A 194 3.83 -26.82 1.60
C THR A 194 3.48 -25.43 2.15
N ASP A 195 4.26 -24.94 3.09
CA ASP A 195 4.09 -23.58 3.64
C ASP A 195 4.30 -22.51 2.55
N GLU A 196 5.18 -22.77 1.58
CA GLU A 196 5.42 -21.91 0.42
C GLU A 196 4.19 -21.85 -0.50
N ASP A 197 3.53 -23.00 -0.74
CA ASP A 197 2.28 -23.05 -1.51
C ASP A 197 1.19 -22.22 -0.84
N VAL A 198 1.07 -22.32 0.48
CA VAL A 198 0.08 -21.57 1.26
C VAL A 198 0.42 -20.09 1.29
N ALA A 199 1.71 -19.71 1.44
CA ALA A 199 2.15 -18.32 1.37
C ALA A 199 1.78 -17.68 0.03
N LEU A 200 2.01 -18.37 -1.09
CA LEU A 200 1.59 -17.93 -2.42
C LEU A 200 0.07 -17.79 -2.53
N GLY A 201 -0.69 -18.77 -1.99
CA GLY A 201 -2.16 -18.72 -1.97
C GLY A 201 -2.70 -17.53 -1.19
N LEU A 202 -2.11 -17.18 -0.04
CA LEU A 202 -2.46 -16.00 0.74
C LEU A 202 -2.20 -14.71 -0.03
N MET A 203 -1.03 -14.57 -0.65
CA MET A 203 -0.70 -13.41 -1.47
C MET A 203 -1.64 -13.28 -2.66
N ASN A 204 -1.89 -14.40 -3.37
CA ASN A 204 -2.83 -14.44 -4.49
C ASN A 204 -4.24 -13.98 -4.08
N MET A 205 -4.74 -14.46 -2.96
CA MET A 205 -6.04 -14.06 -2.41
C MET A 205 -6.12 -12.54 -2.20
N ILE A 206 -5.09 -11.95 -1.60
CA ILE A 206 -5.06 -10.50 -1.31
C ILE A 206 -5.01 -9.71 -2.61
N PHE A 207 -4.11 -10.06 -3.53
CA PHE A 207 -3.95 -9.31 -4.78
C PHE A 207 -5.14 -9.49 -5.72
N GLN A 208 -5.74 -10.66 -5.79
CA GLN A 208 -6.97 -10.86 -6.57
C GLN A 208 -8.14 -10.09 -5.98
N THR A 209 -8.28 -10.05 -4.66
CA THR A 209 -9.30 -9.23 -4.01
C THR A 209 -9.11 -7.75 -4.34
N ALA A 210 -7.89 -7.24 -4.18
CA ALA A 210 -7.56 -5.85 -4.50
C ALA A 210 -7.77 -5.55 -5.98
N GLY A 211 -7.32 -6.43 -6.89
CA GLY A 211 -7.48 -6.27 -8.34
C GLY A 211 -8.95 -6.26 -8.77
N THR A 212 -9.75 -7.16 -8.21
CA THR A 212 -11.21 -7.20 -8.48
C THR A 212 -11.88 -5.92 -8.02
N LEU A 213 -11.56 -5.45 -6.81
CA LEU A 213 -12.09 -4.17 -6.30
C LEU A 213 -11.62 -2.98 -7.13
N ALA A 214 -10.37 -2.98 -7.61
CA ALA A 214 -9.88 -1.93 -8.52
C ALA A 214 -10.69 -1.85 -9.81
N VAL A 215 -11.04 -3.00 -10.40
CA VAL A 215 -11.90 -3.07 -11.59
C VAL A 215 -13.29 -2.50 -11.29
N PHE A 216 -13.90 -2.87 -10.16
CA PHE A 216 -15.21 -2.34 -9.78
C PHE A 216 -15.12 -0.84 -9.44
N ALA A 217 -14.08 -0.39 -8.77
CA ALA A 217 -13.83 1.02 -8.51
C ALA A 217 -13.75 1.83 -9.82
N CYS A 218 -12.97 1.36 -10.79
CA CYS A 218 -12.90 1.99 -12.11
C CYS A 218 -14.24 2.03 -12.83
N ARG A 219 -15.00 0.93 -12.79
CA ARG A 219 -16.34 0.88 -13.40
C ARG A 219 -17.31 1.84 -12.74
N ASN A 220 -17.24 1.99 -11.42
CA ASN A 220 -18.12 2.89 -10.66
C ASN A 220 -17.97 4.36 -11.09
N VAL A 221 -16.75 4.78 -11.44
CA VAL A 221 -16.45 6.16 -11.87
C VAL A 221 -16.21 6.27 -13.39
N ASN A 222 -16.55 5.23 -14.15
CA ASN A 222 -16.41 5.16 -15.60
C ASN A 222 -14.97 5.41 -16.12
N LEU A 223 -13.97 4.98 -15.37
CA LEU A 223 -12.55 5.02 -15.75
C LEU A 223 -12.04 3.63 -16.16
N LYS A 224 -10.93 3.61 -16.89
CA LYS A 224 -10.27 2.38 -17.36
C LYS A 224 -8.86 2.19 -16.80
N LYS A 225 -8.36 3.14 -16.01
CA LYS A 225 -7.03 3.11 -15.43
C LYS A 225 -7.12 3.21 -13.92
N ALA A 226 -6.31 2.41 -13.25
CA ALA A 226 -6.07 2.53 -11.82
C ALA A 226 -4.57 2.57 -11.57
N VAL A 227 -4.19 3.35 -10.58
CA VAL A 227 -2.83 3.39 -10.03
C VAL A 227 -2.85 2.63 -8.71
N ILE A 228 -2.04 1.61 -8.58
CA ILE A 228 -1.97 0.78 -7.37
C ILE A 228 -0.64 1.01 -6.69
N GLY A 229 -0.68 1.36 -5.41
CA GLY A 229 0.47 1.55 -4.54
C GLY A 229 0.25 0.93 -3.17
N GLY A 230 1.08 1.34 -2.21
CA GLY A 230 1.04 0.84 -0.83
C GLY A 230 2.12 -0.18 -0.55
N SER A 231 2.45 -0.35 0.74
CA SER A 231 3.60 -1.17 1.18
C SER A 231 3.48 -2.65 0.82
N THR A 232 2.25 -3.16 0.64
CA THR A 232 2.02 -4.55 0.25
C THR A 232 2.06 -4.72 -1.27
N ALA A 233 1.68 -3.69 -2.03
CA ALA A 233 1.71 -3.72 -3.49
C ALA A 233 3.13 -3.69 -4.08
N THR A 234 4.12 -3.24 -3.31
CA THR A 234 5.52 -3.08 -3.73
C THR A 234 6.44 -4.17 -3.20
N LEU A 235 5.90 -5.24 -2.60
CA LEU A 235 6.67 -6.41 -2.22
C LEU A 235 7.32 -7.02 -3.48
N ASN A 236 8.59 -7.40 -3.38
CA ASN A 236 9.39 -7.99 -4.48
C ASN A 236 9.68 -7.05 -5.67
N GLN A 237 9.62 -5.73 -5.49
CA GLN A 237 10.09 -4.75 -6.49
C GLN A 237 11.51 -4.21 -6.20
N ALA A 238 12.18 -4.75 -5.18
CA ALA A 238 13.53 -4.33 -4.77
C ALA A 238 14.61 -5.18 -5.45
#